data_fe0c0fa8b1991d16b82cdb46d2902012
#
_entry.id   fe0c0fa8b1991d16b82cdb46d2902012
#
_cell.length_a   1.000
_cell.length_b   1.000
_cell.length_c   1.000
_cell.angle_alpha   90.00
_cell.angle_beta   90.00
_cell.angle_gamma   90.00
#
_symmetry.space_group_name_H-M   'P 1'
#
loop_
_entity.id
_entity.type
_entity.pdbx_description
1 polymer ?
#
loop_
_entity_poly.entity_id
_entity_poly.type
_entity_poly.pdbx_seq_one_letter_code
_entity_poly.pdbx_strand_id
1 'polypeptide(L)'
;TASLDLDATNMLFGRIREIVKTGTAVIYITHRLAELRQIAQRVTVLRDGKVRGSGLVGAITDADLLVMIVGRTLGSAFPPKAQGNSQDVAFSVASLSGKGFKDVTFDALRGQIVGVAGVAGNGQSELMRALAGLQPSEGAINLHGRPLGHGELLHAAAFMPSDRHIEGLAAGLTVRENASFAALDRFSSNWIMSRKKELDEVTATFNSLAVKSPSIEAPILSLSGGNQQKVVMSRALLSEPSLIVADEPTQGVDVGARAEIYRILREVSSSGTPVVVNSSDAAELEGLCDKVIVVSRGRVVETLSGTDVSEARIVSAAVNAGTHAGDSGVLSIGKSAIGGLRHFLQSDNAPAVPLALVTILLGLYVYSQNENFFSSFNIYNILLLATALGFIALGQTVALLMGGIDLSVGPLAGFLVVVASFFINDDKSALMMAAGFALMFAG
;
A
#
# COMPACT_ATOMS: atom_id res chain seq x y z
N THR A 1 7.96 13.66 0.65
CA THR A 1 8.08 13.33 2.09
C THR A 1 6.94 12.44 2.60
N ALA A 2 5.79 12.35 1.91
CA ALA A 2 4.66 11.53 2.38
C ALA A 2 5.02 10.04 2.61
N SER A 3 6.01 9.51 1.90
CA SER A 3 6.49 8.13 1.97
C SER A 3 7.89 7.99 2.61
N LEU A 4 8.45 9.07 3.17
CA LEU A 4 9.74 9.03 3.85
C LEU A 4 9.55 8.82 5.35
N ASP A 5 10.43 8.01 5.94
CA ASP A 5 10.54 7.88 7.38
C ASP A 5 11.17 9.14 8.02
N LEU A 6 11.21 9.18 9.34
CA LEU A 6 11.71 10.34 10.10
C LEU A 6 13.19 10.61 9.82
N ASP A 7 14.00 9.58 9.67
CA ASP A 7 15.45 9.70 9.45
C ASP A 7 15.76 10.23 8.04
N ALA A 8 15.09 9.71 7.03
CA ALA A 8 15.20 10.19 5.65
C ALA A 8 14.71 11.64 5.52
N THR A 9 13.64 12.02 6.24
CA THR A 9 13.13 13.39 6.28
C THR A 9 14.15 14.34 6.92
N ASN A 10 14.77 13.96 8.03
CA ASN A 10 15.80 14.75 8.69
C ASN A 10 17.05 14.92 7.82
N MET A 11 17.45 13.88 7.10
CA MET A 11 18.56 13.93 6.15
C MET A 11 18.26 14.92 5.01
N LEU A 12 17.05 14.87 4.44
CA LEU A 12 16.59 15.82 3.42
C LEU A 12 16.65 17.26 3.92
N PHE A 13 16.15 17.50 5.13
CA PHE A 13 16.18 18.86 5.74
C PHE A 13 17.60 19.34 5.99
N GLY A 14 18.52 18.46 6.36
CA GLY A 14 19.95 18.77 6.45
C GLY A 14 20.50 19.28 5.12
N ARG A 15 20.22 18.56 4.03
CA ARG A 15 20.64 18.96 2.68
C ARG A 15 20.01 20.27 2.21
N ILE A 16 18.72 20.48 2.47
CA ILE A 16 18.06 21.75 2.13
C ILE A 16 18.72 22.92 2.86
N ARG A 17 19.03 22.77 4.16
CA ARG A 17 19.72 23.83 4.94
C ARG A 17 21.11 24.14 4.39
N GLU A 18 21.86 23.14 3.92
CA GLU A 18 23.17 23.35 3.27
C GLU A 18 23.02 24.15 1.98
N ILE A 19 22.04 23.80 1.13
CA ILE A 19 21.80 24.51 -0.13
C ILE A 19 21.35 25.95 0.11
N VAL A 20 20.52 26.20 1.10
CA VAL A 20 20.08 27.55 1.47
C VAL A 20 21.25 28.41 1.92
N LYS A 21 22.26 27.84 2.62
CA LYS A 21 23.51 28.59 3.02
C LYS A 21 24.34 29.08 1.83
N THR A 22 24.21 28.44 0.66
CA THR A 22 24.89 28.89 -0.57
C THR A 22 24.15 30.06 -1.28
N GLY A 23 23.07 30.58 -0.70
CA GLY A 23 22.28 31.68 -1.26
C GLY A 23 21.12 31.20 -2.18
N THR A 24 20.89 29.92 -2.28
CA THR A 24 19.79 29.35 -3.10
C THR A 24 18.47 29.49 -2.35
N ALA A 25 17.44 30.03 -2.99
CA ALA A 25 16.08 30.01 -2.45
C ALA A 25 15.42 28.66 -2.73
N VAL A 26 14.76 28.09 -1.73
CA VAL A 26 14.06 26.81 -1.84
C VAL A 26 12.56 27.03 -1.62
N ILE A 27 11.74 26.52 -2.52
CA ILE A 27 10.28 26.44 -2.35
C ILE A 27 9.95 24.99 -1.97
N TYR A 28 9.38 24.83 -0.79
CA TYR A 28 9.00 23.51 -0.26
C TYR A 28 7.49 23.43 -0.09
N ILE A 29 6.88 22.42 -0.72
CA ILE A 29 5.43 22.21 -0.67
C ILE A 29 5.16 21.03 0.25
N THR A 30 4.39 21.27 1.30
CA THR A 30 3.97 20.24 2.27
C THR A 30 2.59 20.56 2.83
N HIS A 31 1.91 19.53 3.29
CA HIS A 31 0.70 19.63 4.09
C HIS A 31 0.95 19.27 5.57
N ARG A 32 2.19 18.95 5.93
CA ARG A 32 2.61 18.58 7.30
C ARG A 32 3.14 19.83 8.03
N LEU A 33 2.39 20.30 9.02
CA LEU A 33 2.75 21.50 9.79
C LEU A 33 4.05 21.32 10.55
N ALA A 34 4.35 20.12 11.05
CA ALA A 34 5.60 19.81 11.74
C ALA A 34 6.83 19.99 10.83
N GLU A 35 6.76 19.59 9.56
CA GLU A 35 7.81 19.80 8.57
C GLU A 35 8.02 21.31 8.29
N LEU A 36 6.91 22.03 8.11
CA LEU A 36 6.92 23.47 7.86
C LEU A 36 7.62 24.23 8.99
N ARG A 37 7.33 23.90 10.26
CA ARG A 37 7.97 24.50 11.44
C ARG A 37 9.47 24.25 11.51
N GLN A 38 9.93 23.11 11.01
CA GLN A 38 11.36 22.74 11.09
C GLN A 38 12.21 23.41 10.01
N ILE A 39 11.66 23.70 8.82
CA ILE A 39 12.49 24.10 7.67
C ILE A 39 12.18 25.46 7.08
N ALA A 40 10.91 25.94 7.17
CA ALA A 40 10.47 27.14 6.49
C ALA A 40 10.60 28.40 7.37
N GLN A 41 11.00 29.53 6.77
CA GLN A 41 10.98 30.84 7.38
C GLN A 41 9.68 31.59 7.08
N ARG A 42 9.13 31.36 5.87
CA ARG A 42 7.86 31.96 5.42
C ARG A 42 6.94 30.89 4.92
N VAL A 43 5.66 31.09 5.12
CA VAL A 43 4.60 30.24 4.61
C VAL A 43 3.63 31.04 3.75
N THR A 44 3.19 30.43 2.67
CA THR A 44 2.07 30.91 1.85
C THR A 44 1.07 29.78 1.69
N VAL A 45 -0.16 30.01 2.18
CA VAL A 45 -1.21 29.01 2.12
C VAL A 45 -1.99 29.18 0.82
N LEU A 46 -2.03 28.09 0.04
CA LEU A 46 -2.81 27.97 -1.19
C LEU A 46 -4.02 27.06 -0.95
N ARG A 47 -5.21 27.52 -1.33
CA ARG A 47 -6.43 26.72 -1.33
C ARG A 47 -7.32 27.09 -2.50
N ASP A 48 -7.81 26.09 -3.23
CA ASP A 48 -8.66 26.25 -4.43
C ASP A 48 -8.00 27.18 -5.47
N GLY A 49 -6.68 27.05 -5.66
CA GLY A 49 -5.88 27.86 -6.60
C GLY A 49 -5.67 29.32 -6.18
N LYS A 50 -6.07 29.71 -4.97
CA LYS A 50 -5.96 31.09 -4.46
C LYS A 50 -5.09 31.16 -3.20
N VAL A 51 -4.30 32.23 -3.07
CA VAL A 51 -3.57 32.54 -1.84
C VAL A 51 -4.58 32.95 -0.75
N ARG A 52 -4.55 32.26 0.39
CA ARG A 52 -5.43 32.52 1.55
C ARG A 52 -4.73 33.27 2.67
N GLY A 53 -3.41 33.22 2.69
CA GLY A 53 -2.60 33.95 3.64
C GLY A 53 -1.12 33.74 3.38
N SER A 54 -0.29 34.65 3.87
CA SER A 54 1.18 34.55 3.80
C SER A 54 1.78 35.26 5.01
N GLY A 55 2.88 34.72 5.57
CA GLY A 55 3.56 35.33 6.70
C GLY A 55 4.81 34.60 7.13
N LEU A 56 5.43 35.06 8.21
CA LEU A 56 6.55 34.39 8.85
C LEU A 56 6.03 33.20 9.66
N VAL A 57 6.69 32.05 9.54
CA VAL A 57 6.28 30.81 10.22
C VAL A 57 6.21 30.99 11.74
N GLY A 58 7.13 31.77 12.33
CA GLY A 58 7.12 32.05 13.78
C GLY A 58 6.00 32.99 14.26
N ALA A 59 5.34 33.72 13.36
CA ALA A 59 4.29 34.67 13.70
C ALA A 59 2.86 34.12 13.52
N ILE A 60 2.70 32.97 12.88
CA ILE A 60 1.40 32.33 12.60
C ILE A 60 1.27 31.08 13.45
N THR A 61 0.16 30.94 14.17
CA THR A 61 -0.13 29.73 14.96
C THR A 61 -0.55 28.57 14.08
N ASP A 62 -0.44 27.33 14.56
CA ASP A 62 -0.94 26.17 13.84
C ASP A 62 -2.44 26.21 13.64
N ALA A 63 -3.19 26.75 14.61
CA ALA A 63 -4.61 26.98 14.49
C ALA A 63 -4.96 27.94 13.35
N ASP A 64 -4.20 29.05 13.21
CA ASP A 64 -4.41 30.00 12.11
C ASP A 64 -4.07 29.37 10.75
N LEU A 65 -2.99 28.58 10.68
CA LEU A 65 -2.61 27.85 9.46
C LEU A 65 -3.72 26.87 9.06
N LEU A 66 -4.24 26.11 10.01
CA LEU A 66 -5.34 25.18 9.79
C LEU A 66 -6.60 25.89 9.30
N VAL A 67 -6.96 27.04 9.88
CA VAL A 67 -8.10 27.86 9.42
C VAL A 67 -7.88 28.32 7.99
N MET A 68 -6.69 28.78 7.63
CA MET A 68 -6.37 29.21 6.26
C MET A 68 -6.44 28.05 5.27
N ILE A 69 -5.94 26.86 5.64
CA ILE A 69 -5.93 25.65 4.80
C ILE A 69 -7.35 25.13 4.62
N VAL A 70 -8.10 24.95 5.70
CA VAL A 70 -9.42 24.30 5.70
C VAL A 70 -10.55 25.29 5.41
N GLY A 71 -10.40 26.55 5.84
CA GLY A 71 -11.37 27.63 5.58
C GLY A 71 -12.50 27.75 6.60
N ARG A 72 -12.46 26.97 7.64
CA ARG A 72 -13.34 27.05 8.81
C ARG A 72 -12.51 26.77 10.07
N THR A 73 -12.95 27.30 11.20
CA THR A 73 -12.40 26.88 12.48
C THR A 73 -12.67 25.39 12.63
N LEU A 74 -11.62 24.59 12.66
CA LEU A 74 -11.74 23.21 13.10
C LEU A 74 -11.99 23.31 14.63
N GLY A 75 -13.22 23.09 15.06
CA GLY A 75 -13.41 22.49 16.37
C GLY A 75 -12.54 21.23 16.34
N SER A 76 -11.92 20.80 17.42
CA SER A 76 -10.84 19.81 17.49
C SER A 76 -10.67 18.97 16.21
N ALA A 77 -9.45 18.88 15.64
CA ALA A 77 -9.20 18.15 14.38
C ALA A 77 -9.71 16.71 14.44
N PHE A 78 -9.92 16.22 15.63
CA PHE A 78 -10.42 14.88 15.92
C PHE A 78 -11.82 14.93 16.56
N PRO A 79 -12.71 14.01 16.20
CA PRO A 79 -13.98 13.83 16.85
C PRO A 79 -13.79 13.37 18.31
N PRO A 80 -14.74 13.63 19.21
CA PRO A 80 -14.66 13.15 20.58
C PRO A 80 -14.56 11.63 20.62
N LYS A 81 -13.70 11.13 21.50
CA LYS A 81 -13.54 9.68 21.75
C LYS A 81 -14.82 9.10 22.33
N ALA A 82 -14.95 7.77 22.29
CA ALA A 82 -16.12 7.07 22.82
C ALA A 82 -16.37 7.45 24.29
N GLN A 83 -17.53 8.00 24.56
CA GLN A 83 -17.99 8.29 25.92
C GLN A 83 -18.91 7.16 26.38
N GLY A 84 -18.35 6.03 26.83
CA GLY A 84 -19.19 4.96 27.32
C GLY A 84 -18.42 3.83 27.99
N ASN A 85 -18.89 3.42 29.17
CA ASN A 85 -18.46 2.20 29.84
C ASN A 85 -19.15 0.96 29.25
N SER A 86 -19.29 0.86 27.93
CA SER A 86 -19.76 -0.37 27.34
C SER A 86 -18.71 -1.47 27.65
N GLN A 87 -19.15 -2.53 28.30
CA GLN A 87 -18.35 -3.73 28.50
C GLN A 87 -18.61 -4.76 27.39
N ASP A 88 -19.44 -4.41 26.39
CA ASP A 88 -19.80 -5.27 25.30
C ASP A 88 -18.65 -5.34 24.28
N VAL A 89 -18.05 -6.52 24.15
CA VAL A 89 -16.97 -6.80 23.21
C VAL A 89 -17.57 -6.99 21.82
N ALA A 90 -17.40 -6.01 20.96
CA ALA A 90 -17.88 -6.08 19.58
C ALA A 90 -16.95 -6.88 18.68
N PHE A 91 -15.65 -6.83 18.92
CA PHE A 91 -14.64 -7.53 18.11
C PHE A 91 -13.52 -8.02 19.01
N SER A 92 -13.07 -9.25 18.81
CA SER A 92 -11.91 -9.80 19.54
C SER A 92 -11.05 -10.70 18.67
N VAL A 93 -9.76 -10.63 18.94
CA VAL A 93 -8.71 -11.41 18.29
C VAL A 93 -7.95 -12.14 19.38
N ALA A 94 -7.78 -13.44 19.24
CA ALA A 94 -7.08 -14.29 20.21
C ALA A 94 -5.99 -15.11 19.52
N SER A 95 -4.74 -14.91 19.96
CA SER A 95 -3.52 -15.61 19.50
C SER A 95 -3.40 -15.70 17.97
N LEU A 96 -3.77 -14.61 17.27
CA LEU A 96 -3.71 -14.58 15.82
C LEU A 96 -2.26 -14.55 15.34
N SER A 97 -1.93 -15.47 14.42
CA SER A 97 -0.60 -15.61 13.85
C SER A 97 -0.69 -15.75 12.34
N GLY A 98 0.25 -15.15 11.62
CA GLY A 98 0.29 -15.17 10.16
C GLY A 98 1.66 -14.73 9.62
N LYS A 99 1.73 -14.50 8.31
CA LYS A 99 2.95 -13.98 7.70
C LYS A 99 3.23 -12.59 8.26
N GLY A 100 4.39 -12.38 8.88
CA GLY A 100 4.84 -11.10 9.40
C GLY A 100 4.37 -10.77 10.83
N PHE A 101 3.45 -11.53 11.43
CA PHE A 101 2.99 -11.32 12.81
C PHE A 101 2.70 -12.63 13.53
N LYS A 102 2.76 -12.62 14.87
CA LYS A 102 2.61 -13.80 15.69
C LYS A 102 1.98 -13.49 17.05
N ASP A 103 1.00 -14.31 17.45
CA ASP A 103 0.38 -14.32 18.78
C ASP A 103 -0.23 -12.95 19.16
N VAL A 104 -0.94 -12.35 18.21
CA VAL A 104 -1.63 -11.07 18.40
C VAL A 104 -2.95 -11.32 19.10
N THR A 105 -3.15 -10.64 20.23
CA THR A 105 -4.39 -10.71 21.01
C THR A 105 -4.83 -9.32 21.42
N PHE A 106 -6.07 -8.94 21.08
CA PHE A 106 -6.70 -7.70 21.51
C PHE A 106 -8.23 -7.79 21.35
N ASP A 107 -8.93 -6.85 21.95
CA ASP A 107 -10.37 -6.67 21.85
C ASP A 107 -10.73 -5.21 21.53
N ALA A 108 -11.89 -5.02 20.94
CA ALA A 108 -12.55 -3.74 20.74
C ALA A 108 -13.94 -3.76 21.36
N LEU A 109 -14.22 -2.83 22.24
CA LEU A 109 -15.55 -2.64 22.78
C LEU A 109 -16.44 -1.91 21.78
N ARG A 110 -17.74 -2.07 21.93
CA ARG A 110 -18.71 -1.39 21.06
C ARG A 110 -18.53 0.13 21.11
N GLY A 111 -18.39 0.73 19.93
CA GLY A 111 -18.15 2.18 19.77
C GLY A 111 -16.68 2.58 19.89
N GLN A 112 -15.75 1.66 20.17
CA GLN A 112 -14.33 1.94 20.21
C GLN A 112 -13.66 1.80 18.84
N ILE A 113 -12.69 2.67 18.58
CA ILE A 113 -11.73 2.54 17.48
C ILE A 113 -10.43 2.02 18.08
N VAL A 114 -9.94 0.90 17.53
CA VAL A 114 -8.65 0.33 17.91
C VAL A 114 -7.59 0.75 16.91
N GLY A 115 -6.52 1.37 17.42
CA GLY A 115 -5.33 1.72 16.64
C GLY A 115 -4.30 0.60 16.64
N VAL A 116 -3.61 0.45 15.52
CA VAL A 116 -2.41 -0.38 15.38
C VAL A 116 -1.25 0.55 15.11
N ALA A 117 -0.24 0.55 15.97
CA ALA A 117 0.95 1.36 15.88
C ALA A 117 2.20 0.51 15.71
N GLY A 118 3.28 1.09 15.21
CA GLY A 118 4.61 0.46 15.14
C GLY A 118 5.48 1.07 14.06
N VAL A 119 6.77 0.70 14.06
CA VAL A 119 7.68 1.11 13.00
C VAL A 119 7.33 0.36 11.72
N ALA A 120 7.34 1.03 10.58
CA ALA A 120 7.01 0.44 9.29
C ALA A 120 7.77 -0.89 9.03
N GLY A 121 7.07 -1.87 8.49
CA GLY A 121 7.63 -3.20 8.20
C GLY A 121 7.65 -4.17 9.39
N ASN A 122 7.03 -3.84 10.51
CA ASN A 122 6.94 -4.69 11.69
C ASN A 122 5.70 -5.62 11.73
N GLY A 123 5.02 -5.82 10.59
CA GLY A 123 3.91 -6.78 10.48
C GLY A 123 2.52 -6.16 10.60
N GLN A 124 2.40 -4.82 10.69
CA GLN A 124 1.10 -4.14 10.84
C GLN A 124 0.20 -4.34 9.62
N SER A 125 0.69 -4.08 8.41
CA SER A 125 -0.11 -4.23 7.18
C SER A 125 -0.50 -5.69 6.94
N GLU A 126 0.37 -6.64 7.27
CA GLU A 126 0.05 -8.07 7.21
C GLU A 126 -1.06 -8.44 8.21
N LEU A 127 -0.99 -7.88 9.42
CA LEU A 127 -2.06 -8.03 10.42
C LEU A 127 -3.39 -7.45 9.90
N MET A 128 -3.38 -6.22 9.36
CA MET A 128 -4.58 -5.59 8.80
C MET A 128 -5.20 -6.43 7.68
N ARG A 129 -4.36 -6.99 6.79
CA ARG A 129 -4.84 -7.91 5.73
C ARG A 129 -5.43 -9.20 6.29
N ALA A 130 -4.84 -9.76 7.35
CA ALA A 130 -5.37 -10.96 8.00
C ALA A 130 -6.71 -10.68 8.67
N LEU A 131 -6.87 -9.53 9.34
CA LEU A 131 -8.15 -9.11 9.95
C LEU A 131 -9.26 -8.90 8.91
N ALA A 132 -8.89 -8.54 7.68
CA ALA A 132 -9.82 -8.42 6.56
C ALA A 132 -10.06 -9.74 5.80
N GLY A 133 -9.44 -10.85 6.21
CA GLY A 133 -9.52 -12.12 5.49
C GLY A 133 -8.78 -12.16 4.16
N LEU A 134 -7.91 -11.19 3.87
CA LEU A 134 -7.11 -11.12 2.63
C LEU A 134 -5.82 -11.93 2.71
N GLN A 135 -5.44 -12.36 3.90
CA GLN A 135 -4.24 -13.15 4.15
C GLN A 135 -4.56 -14.29 5.12
N PRO A 136 -4.08 -15.53 4.85
CA PRO A 136 -4.27 -16.66 5.76
C PRO A 136 -3.66 -16.39 7.13
N SER A 137 -4.38 -16.75 8.19
CA SER A 137 -3.94 -16.64 9.58
C SER A 137 -4.48 -17.79 10.42
N GLU A 138 -3.79 -18.07 11.52
CA GLU A 138 -4.17 -19.08 12.53
C GLU A 138 -4.50 -18.34 13.83
N GLY A 139 -5.52 -18.79 14.55
CA GLY A 139 -6.03 -18.17 15.77
C GLY A 139 -7.54 -17.95 15.66
N ALA A 140 -8.10 -17.20 16.60
CA ALA A 140 -9.54 -16.95 16.65
C ALA A 140 -9.86 -15.46 16.45
N ILE A 141 -10.82 -15.20 15.57
CA ILE A 141 -11.43 -13.87 15.36
C ILE A 141 -12.92 -14.00 15.67
N ASN A 142 -13.42 -13.18 16.59
CA ASN A 142 -14.82 -13.15 16.93
C ASN A 142 -15.39 -11.75 16.65
N LEU A 143 -16.59 -11.72 16.08
CA LEU A 143 -17.35 -10.51 15.82
C LEU A 143 -18.73 -10.65 16.46
N HIS A 144 -19.06 -9.73 17.37
CA HIS A 144 -20.30 -9.77 18.16
C HIS A 144 -20.53 -11.12 18.84
N GLY A 145 -19.46 -11.73 19.40
CA GLY A 145 -19.49 -13.03 20.08
C GLY A 145 -19.55 -14.25 19.16
N ARG A 146 -19.58 -14.06 17.84
CA ARG A 146 -19.57 -15.15 16.84
C ARG A 146 -18.16 -15.33 16.28
N PRO A 147 -17.58 -16.54 16.30
CA PRO A 147 -16.33 -16.81 15.61
C PRO A 147 -16.49 -16.73 14.10
N LEU A 148 -15.55 -16.09 13.43
CA LEU A 148 -15.52 -15.96 11.98
C LEU A 148 -14.35 -16.75 11.38
N GLY A 149 -14.65 -17.54 10.34
CA GLY A 149 -13.63 -18.16 9.52
C GLY A 149 -13.06 -17.19 8.47
N HIS A 150 -11.94 -17.57 7.85
CA HIS A 150 -11.26 -16.77 6.83
C HIS A 150 -12.18 -16.31 5.68
N GLY A 151 -12.99 -17.22 5.15
CA GLY A 151 -13.94 -16.90 4.08
C GLY A 151 -15.08 -15.95 4.52
N GLU A 152 -15.53 -16.05 5.77
CA GLU A 152 -16.56 -15.16 6.32
C GLU A 152 -16.02 -13.75 6.53
N LEU A 153 -14.73 -13.60 6.92
CA LEU A 153 -14.08 -12.31 7.07
C LEU A 153 -14.05 -11.52 5.76
N LEU A 154 -13.81 -12.17 4.62
CA LEU A 154 -13.83 -11.51 3.30
C LEU A 154 -15.15 -10.82 2.98
N HIS A 155 -16.26 -11.34 3.51
CA HIS A 155 -17.59 -10.74 3.32
C HIS A 155 -18.00 -9.81 4.44
N ALA A 156 -17.47 -10.03 5.65
CA ALA A 156 -17.82 -9.24 6.83
C ALA A 156 -17.00 -7.96 6.95
N ALA A 157 -15.76 -7.95 6.47
CA ALA A 157 -14.84 -6.84 6.62
C ALA A 157 -14.75 -5.98 5.35
N ALA A 158 -14.79 -4.65 5.53
CA ALA A 158 -14.38 -3.73 4.49
C ALA A 158 -12.92 -3.32 4.73
N PHE A 159 -12.07 -3.56 3.75
CA PHE A 159 -10.66 -3.21 3.80
C PHE A 159 -10.37 -1.91 3.04
N MET A 160 -9.69 -0.98 3.71
CA MET A 160 -9.15 0.23 3.09
C MET A 160 -7.62 0.08 3.05
N PRO A 161 -7.03 -0.10 1.86
CA PRO A 161 -5.59 -0.31 1.73
C PRO A 161 -4.79 0.97 1.89
N SER A 162 -3.52 0.84 2.30
CA SER A 162 -2.57 1.94 2.42
C SER A 162 -2.24 2.60 1.07
N ASP A 163 -2.07 1.80 0.02
CA ASP A 163 -1.91 2.32 -1.34
C ASP A 163 -3.22 2.24 -2.12
N ARG A 164 -3.93 3.38 -2.17
CA ARG A 164 -5.19 3.47 -2.91
C ARG A 164 -5.04 3.32 -4.42
N HIS A 165 -3.88 3.66 -4.99
CA HIS A 165 -3.67 3.61 -6.45
C HIS A 165 -3.44 2.19 -6.95
N ILE A 166 -2.78 1.36 -6.14
CA ILE A 166 -2.48 -0.03 -6.50
C ILE A 166 -3.64 -0.95 -6.11
N GLU A 167 -4.23 -0.77 -4.92
CA GLU A 167 -5.19 -1.71 -4.36
C GLU A 167 -6.58 -1.11 -4.12
N GLY A 168 -6.63 0.20 -3.91
CA GLY A 168 -7.86 0.87 -3.50
C GLY A 168 -8.75 1.31 -4.66
N LEU A 169 -8.20 1.56 -5.85
CA LEU A 169 -8.93 2.14 -6.98
C LEU A 169 -8.75 1.33 -8.26
N ALA A 170 -9.82 1.12 -8.98
CA ALA A 170 -9.80 0.61 -10.35
C ALA A 170 -9.67 1.81 -11.31
N ALA A 171 -8.46 2.10 -11.76
CA ALA A 171 -8.14 3.30 -12.55
C ALA A 171 -8.93 3.44 -13.86
N GLY A 172 -9.35 2.32 -14.46
CA GLY A 172 -10.15 2.29 -15.69
C GLY A 172 -11.66 2.50 -15.49
N LEU A 173 -12.12 2.59 -14.23
CA LEU A 173 -13.54 2.74 -13.88
C LEU A 173 -13.88 4.18 -13.50
N THR A 174 -15.16 4.51 -13.60
CA THR A 174 -15.73 5.79 -13.17
C THR A 174 -15.74 5.91 -11.63
N VAL A 175 -16.01 7.12 -11.14
CA VAL A 175 -16.20 7.41 -9.72
C VAL A 175 -17.30 6.55 -9.11
N ARG A 176 -18.46 6.45 -9.80
CA ARG A 176 -19.59 5.62 -9.39
C ARG A 176 -19.22 4.14 -9.31
N GLU A 177 -18.62 3.61 -10.37
CA GLU A 177 -18.24 2.20 -10.44
C GLU A 177 -17.21 1.83 -9.36
N ASN A 178 -16.26 2.73 -9.09
CA ASN A 178 -15.33 2.55 -7.99
C ASN A 178 -16.01 2.49 -6.63
N ALA A 179 -17.07 3.26 -6.40
CA ALA A 179 -17.81 3.26 -5.15
C ALA A 179 -18.70 2.02 -4.99
N SER A 180 -19.38 1.60 -6.05
CA SER A 180 -20.36 0.49 -6.01
C SER A 180 -19.73 -0.90 -6.14
N PHE A 181 -18.46 -1.00 -6.54
CA PHE A 181 -17.79 -2.25 -6.92
C PHE A 181 -17.88 -3.37 -5.86
N ALA A 182 -17.76 -3.03 -4.57
CA ALA A 182 -17.85 -4.01 -3.48
C ALA A 182 -19.29 -4.31 -3.01
N ALA A 183 -20.28 -3.62 -3.57
CA ALA A 183 -21.68 -3.72 -3.15
C ALA A 183 -22.62 -4.14 -4.30
N LEU A 184 -22.08 -4.75 -5.36
CA LEU A 184 -22.87 -5.11 -6.56
C LEU A 184 -24.04 -6.04 -6.25
N ASP A 185 -23.89 -6.96 -5.30
CA ASP A 185 -24.95 -7.89 -4.88
C ASP A 185 -26.17 -7.13 -4.30
N ARG A 186 -25.96 -5.99 -3.65
CA ARG A 186 -27.05 -5.15 -3.12
C ARG A 186 -27.85 -4.47 -4.21
N PHE A 187 -27.20 -4.19 -5.35
CA PHE A 187 -27.82 -3.50 -6.49
C PHE A 187 -28.35 -4.46 -7.54
N SER A 188 -28.09 -5.76 -7.41
CA SER A 188 -28.55 -6.79 -8.33
C SER A 188 -29.67 -7.62 -7.73
N SER A 189 -30.61 -8.05 -8.59
CA SER A 189 -31.63 -9.04 -8.29
C SER A 189 -31.77 -9.96 -9.49
N ASN A 190 -31.72 -11.28 -9.28
CA ASN A 190 -31.79 -12.28 -10.36
C ASN A 190 -30.77 -12.00 -11.50
N TRP A 191 -29.53 -11.65 -11.17
CA TRP A 191 -28.47 -11.31 -12.12
C TRP A 191 -28.70 -10.01 -12.91
N ILE A 192 -29.76 -9.26 -12.63
CA ILE A 192 -30.05 -7.99 -13.27
C ILE A 192 -29.73 -6.85 -12.31
N MET A 193 -28.82 -5.96 -12.73
CA MET A 193 -28.43 -4.81 -11.94
C MET A 193 -29.45 -3.68 -12.05
N SER A 194 -29.88 -3.15 -10.91
CA SER A 194 -30.73 -1.98 -10.84
C SER A 194 -29.88 -0.71 -10.83
N ARG A 195 -29.66 -0.14 -12.01
CA ARG A 195 -28.89 1.09 -12.17
C ARG A 195 -29.46 2.27 -11.36
N LYS A 196 -30.80 2.33 -11.24
CA LYS A 196 -31.45 3.36 -10.45
C LYS A 196 -31.11 3.25 -8.98
N LYS A 197 -31.22 2.05 -8.39
CA LYS A 197 -30.86 1.81 -6.98
C LYS A 197 -29.40 2.12 -6.69
N GLU A 198 -28.49 1.67 -7.57
CA GLU A 198 -27.06 1.99 -7.48
C GLU A 198 -26.83 3.51 -7.47
N LEU A 199 -27.44 4.22 -8.43
CA LEU A 199 -27.28 5.67 -8.57
C LEU A 199 -27.77 6.43 -7.33
N ASP A 200 -28.95 6.05 -6.83
CA ASP A 200 -29.56 6.71 -5.68
C ASP A 200 -28.70 6.52 -4.42
N GLU A 201 -28.24 5.29 -4.15
CA GLU A 201 -27.42 4.98 -2.96
C GLU A 201 -26.00 5.55 -3.05
N VAL A 202 -25.35 5.47 -4.21
CA VAL A 202 -24.04 6.10 -4.42
C VAL A 202 -24.12 7.60 -4.25
N THR A 203 -25.16 8.24 -4.81
CA THR A 203 -25.35 9.69 -4.68
C THR A 203 -25.60 10.09 -3.21
N ALA A 204 -26.44 9.36 -2.50
CA ALA A 204 -26.70 9.59 -1.08
C ALA A 204 -25.39 9.46 -0.25
N THR A 205 -24.59 8.42 -0.49
CA THR A 205 -23.30 8.19 0.18
C THR A 205 -22.31 9.32 -0.16
N PHE A 206 -22.22 9.73 -1.40
CA PHE A 206 -21.32 10.84 -1.79
C PHE A 206 -21.70 12.16 -1.15
N ASN A 207 -23.00 12.44 -1.01
CA ASN A 207 -23.48 13.63 -0.31
C ASN A 207 -23.12 13.59 1.18
N SER A 208 -23.28 12.45 1.85
CA SER A 208 -22.92 12.28 3.27
C SER A 208 -21.44 12.44 3.53
N LEU A 209 -20.59 12.00 2.59
CA LEU A 209 -19.14 12.08 2.66
C LEU A 209 -18.57 13.37 2.05
N ALA A 210 -19.43 14.25 1.54
CA ALA A 210 -19.04 15.45 0.82
C ALA A 210 -17.99 15.19 -0.27
N VAL A 211 -18.19 14.14 -1.09
CA VAL A 211 -17.33 13.82 -2.22
C VAL A 211 -17.50 14.88 -3.30
N LYS A 212 -16.41 15.54 -3.67
CA LYS A 212 -16.40 16.53 -4.74
C LYS A 212 -15.95 15.88 -6.04
N SER A 213 -16.87 15.73 -6.98
CA SER A 213 -16.64 15.20 -8.32
C SER A 213 -17.33 16.09 -9.35
N PRO A 214 -16.72 16.30 -10.53
CA PRO A 214 -17.40 16.97 -11.65
C PRO A 214 -18.66 16.23 -12.09
N SER A 215 -18.62 14.90 -12.06
CA SER A 215 -19.70 13.97 -12.33
C SER A 215 -19.39 12.63 -11.66
N ILE A 216 -20.41 11.89 -11.30
CA ILE A 216 -20.24 10.50 -10.80
C ILE A 216 -19.75 9.53 -11.88
N GLU A 217 -19.93 9.90 -13.16
CA GLU A 217 -19.40 9.15 -14.32
C GLU A 217 -18.02 9.66 -14.76
N ALA A 218 -17.42 10.62 -14.04
CA ALA A 218 -16.07 11.07 -14.34
C ALA A 218 -15.04 9.94 -14.09
N PRO A 219 -13.91 9.90 -14.79
CA PRO A 219 -12.81 8.99 -14.48
C PRO A 219 -12.31 9.21 -13.05
N ILE A 220 -12.07 8.14 -12.29
CA ILE A 220 -11.63 8.24 -10.88
C ILE A 220 -10.32 9.03 -10.73
N LEU A 221 -9.41 8.93 -11.70
CA LEU A 221 -8.12 9.62 -11.69
C LEU A 221 -8.23 11.15 -11.87
N SER A 222 -9.39 11.67 -12.27
CA SER A 222 -9.65 13.11 -12.37
C SER A 222 -9.87 13.78 -11.00
N LEU A 223 -10.07 12.99 -9.94
CA LEU A 223 -10.32 13.47 -8.60
C LEU A 223 -9.02 13.78 -7.84
N SER A 224 -9.09 14.75 -6.92
CA SER A 224 -8.01 14.96 -5.95
C SER A 224 -7.83 13.76 -5.02
N GLY A 225 -6.63 13.57 -4.46
CA GLY A 225 -6.32 12.45 -3.56
C GLY A 225 -7.30 12.30 -2.40
N GLY A 226 -7.74 13.42 -1.79
CA GLY A 226 -8.74 13.40 -0.73
C GLY A 226 -10.11 12.92 -1.20
N ASN A 227 -10.55 13.30 -2.41
CA ASN A 227 -11.81 12.80 -2.96
C ASN A 227 -11.70 11.33 -3.41
N GLN A 228 -10.56 10.92 -3.95
CA GLN A 228 -10.29 9.49 -4.22
C GLN A 228 -10.41 8.65 -2.95
N GLN A 229 -9.83 9.11 -1.84
CA GLN A 229 -9.91 8.41 -0.56
C GLN A 229 -11.35 8.32 -0.02
N LYS A 230 -12.14 9.38 -0.22
CA LYS A 230 -13.58 9.36 0.10
C LYS A 230 -14.37 8.38 -0.76
N VAL A 231 -13.98 8.16 -2.02
CA VAL A 231 -14.58 7.12 -2.87
C VAL A 231 -14.22 5.71 -2.37
N VAL A 232 -12.98 5.48 -1.91
CA VAL A 232 -12.60 4.22 -1.25
C VAL A 232 -13.43 4.01 0.02
N MET A 233 -13.62 5.06 0.83
CA MET A 233 -14.50 5.02 2.01
C MET A 233 -15.96 4.76 1.61
N SER A 234 -16.46 5.39 0.55
CA SER A 234 -17.82 5.15 0.03
C SER A 234 -18.03 3.68 -0.33
N ARG A 235 -17.03 3.05 -0.98
CA ARG A 235 -17.04 1.62 -1.28
C ARG A 235 -17.16 0.78 -0.01
N ALA A 236 -16.35 1.10 0.99
CA ALA A 236 -16.38 0.41 2.27
C ALA A 236 -17.76 0.52 2.95
N LEU A 237 -18.38 1.71 2.94
CA LEU A 237 -19.69 1.91 3.56
C LEU A 237 -20.83 1.28 2.76
N LEU A 238 -20.79 1.35 1.43
CA LEU A 238 -21.82 0.76 0.57
C LEU A 238 -21.88 -0.76 0.67
N SER A 239 -20.80 -1.44 1.07
CA SER A 239 -20.82 -2.88 1.33
C SER A 239 -21.51 -3.26 2.65
N GLU A 240 -21.94 -2.29 3.48
CA GLU A 240 -22.53 -2.50 4.82
C GLU A 240 -21.71 -3.46 5.69
N PRO A 241 -20.43 -3.15 5.92
CA PRO A 241 -19.53 -4.08 6.57
C PRO A 241 -19.87 -4.25 8.05
N SER A 242 -19.60 -5.43 8.56
CA SER A 242 -19.67 -5.72 9.99
C SER A 242 -18.35 -5.36 10.73
N LEU A 243 -17.28 -5.10 9.99
CA LEU A 243 -15.97 -4.65 10.49
C LEU A 243 -15.32 -3.72 9.46
N ILE A 244 -14.74 -2.61 9.89
CA ILE A 244 -13.86 -1.78 9.05
C ILE A 244 -12.40 -1.97 9.47
N VAL A 245 -11.56 -2.28 8.49
CA VAL A 245 -10.12 -2.40 8.64
C VAL A 245 -9.45 -1.37 7.74
N ALA A 246 -8.89 -0.31 8.32
CA ALA A 246 -8.34 0.83 7.60
C ALA A 246 -6.81 0.88 7.78
N ASP A 247 -6.07 0.58 6.73
CA ASP A 247 -4.61 0.64 6.70
C ASP A 247 -4.18 1.98 6.10
N GLU A 248 -3.56 2.86 6.91
CA GLU A 248 -3.12 4.22 6.54
C GLU A 248 -4.24 5.04 5.86
N PRO A 249 -5.43 5.18 6.45
CA PRO A 249 -6.61 5.72 5.76
C PRO A 249 -6.47 7.18 5.34
N THR A 250 -5.49 7.91 5.86
CA THR A 250 -5.26 9.33 5.59
C THR A 250 -3.97 9.61 4.84
N GLN A 251 -3.28 8.57 4.38
CA GLN A 251 -2.02 8.72 3.65
C GLN A 251 -2.21 9.50 2.33
N GLY A 252 -1.42 10.57 2.16
CA GLY A 252 -1.50 11.42 0.97
C GLY A 252 -2.80 12.20 0.83
N VAL A 253 -3.49 12.46 1.95
CA VAL A 253 -4.74 13.22 2.02
C VAL A 253 -4.48 14.56 2.71
N ASP A 254 -5.10 15.64 2.23
CA ASP A 254 -5.00 16.96 2.83
C ASP A 254 -5.68 17.03 4.20
N VAL A 255 -5.29 18.03 5.01
CA VAL A 255 -5.75 18.18 6.41
C VAL A 255 -7.27 18.27 6.51
N GLY A 256 -7.92 18.93 5.57
CA GLY A 256 -9.38 19.07 5.58
C GLY A 256 -10.10 17.75 5.34
N ALA A 257 -9.62 16.97 4.38
CA ALA A 257 -10.19 15.67 4.07
C ALA A 257 -9.87 14.63 5.17
N ARG A 258 -8.70 14.73 5.87
CA ARG A 258 -8.40 13.88 7.03
C ARG A 258 -9.45 14.04 8.13
N ALA A 259 -9.76 15.27 8.52
CA ALA A 259 -10.76 15.53 9.56
C ALA A 259 -12.15 14.95 9.23
N GLU A 260 -12.51 14.94 7.94
CA GLU A 260 -13.76 14.33 7.49
C GLU A 260 -13.70 12.79 7.57
N ILE A 261 -12.56 12.17 7.21
CA ILE A 261 -12.35 10.72 7.35
C ILE A 261 -12.44 10.30 8.83
N TYR A 262 -11.79 11.04 9.73
CA TYR A 262 -11.88 10.78 11.17
C TYR A 262 -13.31 10.83 11.70
N ARG A 263 -14.08 11.83 11.28
CA ARG A 263 -15.49 11.96 11.65
C ARG A 263 -16.30 10.76 11.19
N ILE A 264 -16.10 10.32 9.95
CA ILE A 264 -16.80 9.17 9.37
C ILE A 264 -16.45 7.88 10.11
N LEU A 265 -15.15 7.59 10.34
CA LEU A 265 -14.72 6.41 11.09
C LEU A 265 -15.32 6.40 12.50
N ARG A 266 -15.39 7.56 13.17
CA ARG A 266 -16.01 7.69 14.48
C ARG A 266 -17.52 7.49 14.44
N GLU A 267 -18.23 8.03 13.46
CA GLU A 267 -19.67 7.82 13.27
C GLU A 267 -19.99 6.33 13.05
N VAL A 268 -19.21 5.65 12.22
CA VAL A 268 -19.34 4.20 11.95
C VAL A 268 -19.10 3.41 13.23
N SER A 269 -18.03 3.72 13.97
CA SER A 269 -17.75 3.04 15.23
C SER A 269 -18.89 3.26 16.24
N SER A 270 -19.38 4.49 16.34
CA SER A 270 -20.48 4.86 17.27
C SER A 270 -21.79 4.17 16.91
N SER A 271 -22.02 3.82 15.64
CA SER A 271 -23.19 3.02 15.22
C SER A 271 -23.09 1.54 15.62
N GLY A 272 -21.92 1.10 16.10
CA GLY A 272 -21.68 -0.24 16.61
C GLY A 272 -20.82 -1.14 15.71
N THR A 273 -20.41 -0.68 14.55
CA THR A 273 -19.45 -1.40 13.67
C THR A 273 -18.04 -1.20 14.20
N PRO A 274 -17.32 -2.25 14.61
CA PRO A 274 -15.91 -2.15 15.02
C PRO A 274 -15.04 -1.56 13.92
N VAL A 275 -14.07 -0.73 14.33
CA VAL A 275 -13.12 -0.08 13.44
C VAL A 275 -11.71 -0.33 13.95
N VAL A 276 -10.85 -0.87 13.08
CA VAL A 276 -9.42 -1.03 13.33
C VAL A 276 -8.66 -0.14 12.36
N VAL A 277 -7.77 0.72 12.88
CA VAL A 277 -7.00 1.68 12.09
C VAL A 277 -5.52 1.43 12.29
N ASN A 278 -4.76 1.19 11.24
CA ASN A 278 -3.31 1.26 11.26
C ASN A 278 -2.87 2.64 10.79
N SER A 279 -1.97 3.28 11.52
CA SER A 279 -1.33 4.52 11.08
C SER A 279 0.11 4.61 11.57
N SER A 280 0.98 5.13 10.69
CA SER A 280 2.36 5.51 11.02
C SER A 280 2.44 6.87 11.73
N ASP A 281 1.34 7.65 11.75
CA ASP A 281 1.23 8.93 12.42
C ASP A 281 0.68 8.73 13.85
N ALA A 282 1.57 8.77 14.85
CA ALA A 282 1.21 8.56 16.25
C ALA A 282 0.22 9.61 16.77
N ALA A 283 0.29 10.85 16.26
CA ALA A 283 -0.67 11.91 16.61
C ALA A 283 -2.08 11.61 16.06
N GLU A 284 -2.19 10.95 14.89
CA GLU A 284 -3.45 10.46 14.36
C GLU A 284 -4.06 9.41 15.29
N LEU A 285 -3.26 8.43 15.73
CA LEU A 285 -3.72 7.39 16.64
C LEU A 285 -4.11 7.96 18.01
N GLU A 286 -3.33 8.91 18.55
CA GLU A 286 -3.68 9.61 19.79
C GLU A 286 -5.03 10.31 19.68
N GLY A 287 -5.27 11.03 18.59
CA GLY A 287 -6.49 11.83 18.43
C GLY A 287 -7.73 11.00 18.10
N LEU A 288 -7.59 9.92 17.33
CA LEU A 288 -8.72 9.15 16.80
C LEU A 288 -9.06 7.92 17.65
N CYS A 289 -8.06 7.18 18.16
CA CYS A 289 -8.26 5.85 18.73
C CYS A 289 -8.53 5.89 20.24
N ASP A 290 -9.37 4.97 20.69
CA ASP A 290 -9.71 4.78 22.11
C ASP A 290 -8.75 3.81 22.78
N LYS A 291 -8.21 2.85 22.00
CA LYS A 291 -7.20 1.86 22.38
C LYS A 291 -6.17 1.78 21.27
N VAL A 292 -4.89 1.62 21.59
CA VAL A 292 -3.81 1.42 20.62
C VAL A 292 -2.98 0.21 21.04
N ILE A 293 -2.81 -0.72 20.11
CA ILE A 293 -1.84 -1.81 20.23
C ILE A 293 -0.55 -1.42 19.50
N VAL A 294 0.57 -1.54 20.16
CA VAL A 294 1.88 -1.27 19.55
C VAL A 294 2.51 -2.57 19.11
N VAL A 295 2.81 -2.69 17.83
CA VAL A 295 3.38 -3.89 17.20
C VAL A 295 4.86 -3.66 16.92
N SER A 296 5.70 -4.57 17.37
CA SER A 296 7.12 -4.62 17.06
C SER A 296 7.52 -6.06 16.73
N ARG A 297 8.24 -6.24 15.62
CA ARG A 297 8.68 -7.55 15.12
C ARG A 297 7.54 -8.59 15.07
N GLY A 298 6.37 -8.14 14.62
CA GLY A 298 5.19 -8.97 14.48
C GLY A 298 4.47 -9.36 15.77
N ARG A 299 4.80 -8.77 16.91
CA ARG A 299 4.14 -9.06 18.21
C ARG A 299 3.61 -7.79 18.84
N VAL A 300 2.54 -7.91 19.59
CA VAL A 300 2.05 -6.82 20.44
C VAL A 300 3.01 -6.68 21.62
N VAL A 301 3.61 -5.50 21.74
CA VAL A 301 4.59 -5.18 22.81
C VAL A 301 3.97 -4.34 23.92
N GLU A 302 2.98 -3.53 23.59
CA GLU A 302 2.23 -2.71 24.56
C GLU A 302 0.80 -2.49 24.05
N THR A 303 -0.14 -2.37 25.01
CA THR A 303 -1.53 -1.97 24.74
C THR A 303 -1.84 -0.73 25.57
N LEU A 304 -2.17 0.36 24.91
CA LEU A 304 -2.49 1.64 25.52
C LEU A 304 -4.01 1.88 25.44
N SER A 305 -4.61 2.42 26.49
CA SER A 305 -6.05 2.69 26.54
C SER A 305 -6.35 3.98 27.29
N GLY A 306 -7.42 4.67 26.92
CA GLY A 306 -7.89 5.89 27.59
C GLY A 306 -6.84 7.01 27.57
N THR A 307 -6.45 7.50 28.75
CA THR A 307 -5.48 8.61 28.90
C THR A 307 -4.04 8.19 28.58
N ASP A 308 -3.76 6.90 28.53
CA ASP A 308 -2.43 6.36 28.17
C ASP A 308 -2.14 6.43 26.66
N VAL A 309 -3.18 6.60 25.84
CA VAL A 309 -3.05 6.81 24.40
C VAL A 309 -2.52 8.23 24.15
N SER A 310 -1.21 8.37 24.06
CA SER A 310 -0.53 9.62 23.74
C SER A 310 0.59 9.37 22.73
N GLU A 311 0.86 10.35 21.87
CA GLU A 311 1.91 10.29 20.85
C GLU A 311 3.25 9.87 21.46
N ALA A 312 3.62 10.49 22.58
CA ALA A 312 4.89 10.22 23.26
C ALA A 312 5.00 8.76 23.71
N ARG A 313 3.92 8.16 24.28
CA ARG A 313 3.92 6.75 24.71
C ARG A 313 3.92 5.79 23.53
N ILE A 314 3.14 6.08 22.48
CA ILE A 314 3.09 5.27 21.26
C ILE A 314 4.48 5.18 20.64
N VAL A 315 5.14 6.33 20.44
CA VAL A 315 6.49 6.39 19.87
C VAL A 315 7.51 5.70 20.78
N SER A 316 7.46 5.96 22.09
CA SER A 316 8.37 5.31 23.06
C SER A 316 8.21 3.79 23.05
N ALA A 317 7.00 3.26 23.04
CA ALA A 317 6.75 1.82 22.98
C ALA A 317 7.25 1.19 21.69
N ALA A 318 7.02 1.87 20.55
CA ALA A 318 7.47 1.40 19.24
C ALA A 318 9.01 1.34 19.13
N VAL A 319 9.72 2.32 19.69
CA VAL A 319 11.19 2.42 19.63
C VAL A 319 11.85 1.53 20.68
N ASN A 320 11.39 1.55 21.94
CA ASN A 320 12.01 0.80 23.04
C ASN A 320 11.90 -0.72 22.87
N ALA A 321 10.85 -1.20 22.21
CA ALA A 321 10.75 -2.61 21.84
C ALA A 321 11.86 -3.07 20.88
N GLY A 322 12.51 -2.13 20.16
CA GLY A 322 13.68 -2.38 19.32
C GLY A 322 14.97 -2.59 20.12
N THR A 323 15.09 -1.98 21.30
CA THR A 323 16.35 -1.94 22.10
C THR A 323 16.49 -3.04 23.15
N HIS A 324 15.39 -3.65 23.62
CA HIS A 324 15.42 -4.69 24.65
C HIS A 324 15.60 -6.13 24.16
N ALA A 325 15.87 -6.38 22.89
CA ALA A 325 16.10 -7.71 22.35
C ALA A 325 17.55 -7.93 21.89
N GLY A 326 18.49 -7.52 22.72
CA GLY A 326 19.88 -7.99 22.68
C GLY A 326 20.03 -9.14 23.68
N ASP A 327 19.32 -10.22 23.55
CA ASP A 327 19.81 -11.57 23.86
C ASP A 327 18.72 -12.64 23.67
N SER A 328 19.19 -13.83 23.21
CA SER A 328 18.44 -15.08 23.10
C SER A 328 17.40 -15.22 21.98
N GLY A 329 17.89 -15.60 20.82
CA GLY A 329 17.11 -16.17 19.75
C GLY A 329 17.98 -16.82 18.67
N VAL A 330 18.91 -17.69 19.08
CA VAL A 330 19.47 -18.70 18.15
C VAL A 330 18.28 -19.43 17.55
N LEU A 331 18.04 -19.16 16.28
CA LEU A 331 17.12 -19.93 15.44
C LEU A 331 17.47 -21.40 15.56
N SER A 332 16.73 -22.14 16.35
CA SER A 332 16.73 -23.60 16.26
C SER A 332 16.07 -23.94 14.93
N ILE A 333 16.91 -24.16 13.93
CA ILE A 333 16.54 -24.75 12.65
C ILE A 333 16.18 -26.21 12.94
N GLY A 334 14.95 -26.45 13.36
CA GLY A 334 14.34 -27.76 13.30
C GLY A 334 14.06 -28.08 11.83
N LYS A 335 14.98 -28.83 11.23
CA LYS A 335 14.87 -29.35 9.86
C LYS A 335 13.69 -30.32 9.76
N SER A 336 12.54 -29.84 9.33
CA SER A 336 11.56 -30.67 8.64
C SER A 336 11.69 -30.38 7.13
N ALA A 337 12.19 -31.33 6.37
CA ALA A 337 12.38 -31.21 4.93
C ALA A 337 11.06 -30.89 4.19
N ILE A 338 9.93 -31.25 4.77
CA ILE A 338 8.58 -30.95 4.24
C ILE A 338 8.20 -29.48 4.44
N GLY A 339 8.66 -28.83 5.54
CA GLY A 339 8.43 -27.40 5.77
C GLY A 339 9.21 -26.51 4.78
N GLY A 340 10.43 -26.92 4.43
CA GLY A 340 11.25 -26.21 3.44
C GLY A 340 10.65 -26.22 2.03
N LEU A 341 10.09 -27.35 1.59
CA LEU A 341 9.46 -27.48 0.28
C LEU A 341 8.17 -26.62 0.20
N ARG A 342 7.38 -26.60 1.27
CA ARG A 342 6.14 -25.78 1.34
C ARG A 342 6.45 -24.29 1.34
N HIS A 343 7.49 -23.86 2.05
CA HIS A 343 7.96 -22.48 2.06
C HIS A 343 8.53 -22.06 0.71
N PHE A 344 9.23 -22.98 0.02
CA PHE A 344 9.77 -22.73 -1.33
C PHE A 344 8.66 -22.62 -2.38
N LEU A 345 7.64 -23.47 -2.31
CA LEU A 345 6.47 -23.43 -3.21
C LEU A 345 5.57 -22.18 -2.98
N GLN A 346 5.74 -21.47 -1.88
CA GLN A 346 5.07 -20.22 -1.58
C GLN A 346 5.95 -18.98 -1.85
N SER A 347 7.19 -19.17 -2.32
CA SER A 347 8.10 -18.07 -2.66
C SER A 347 7.80 -17.53 -4.07
N ASP A 348 8.21 -16.30 -4.34
CA ASP A 348 8.08 -15.64 -5.65
C ASP A 348 8.80 -16.42 -6.77
N ASN A 349 9.74 -17.31 -6.41
CA ASN A 349 10.46 -18.21 -7.31
C ASN A 349 9.73 -19.56 -7.57
N ALA A 350 8.60 -19.80 -6.93
CA ALA A 350 7.85 -21.06 -7.08
C ALA A 350 7.51 -21.40 -8.54
N PRO A 351 7.13 -20.46 -9.43
CA PRO A 351 6.83 -20.74 -10.82
C PRO A 351 8.05 -21.23 -11.64
N ALA A 352 9.27 -20.89 -11.23
CA ALA A 352 10.49 -21.28 -11.93
C ALA A 352 10.80 -22.79 -11.78
N VAL A 353 10.33 -23.42 -10.70
CA VAL A 353 10.62 -24.85 -10.41
C VAL A 353 9.91 -25.81 -11.37
N PRO A 354 8.59 -25.73 -11.59
CA PRO A 354 7.94 -26.59 -12.58
C PRO A 354 8.51 -26.34 -13.98
N LEU A 355 8.86 -25.11 -14.33
CA LEU A 355 9.47 -24.80 -15.61
C LEU A 355 10.84 -25.46 -15.77
N ALA A 356 11.71 -25.40 -14.75
CA ALA A 356 13.01 -26.07 -14.74
C ALA A 356 12.84 -27.60 -14.84
N LEU A 357 11.88 -28.18 -14.12
CA LEU A 357 11.60 -29.61 -14.15
C LEU A 357 11.12 -30.07 -15.52
N VAL A 358 10.20 -29.32 -16.14
CA VAL A 358 9.73 -29.59 -17.51
C VAL A 358 10.89 -29.51 -18.50
N THR A 359 11.76 -28.51 -18.38
CA THR A 359 12.93 -28.33 -19.25
C THR A 359 13.89 -29.51 -19.13
N ILE A 360 14.17 -29.97 -17.90
CA ILE A 360 15.04 -31.14 -17.66
C ILE A 360 14.42 -32.41 -18.22
N LEU A 361 13.14 -32.66 -17.98
CA LEU A 361 12.44 -33.85 -18.50
C LEU A 361 12.42 -33.87 -20.04
N LEU A 362 12.19 -32.70 -20.64
CA LEU A 362 12.20 -32.55 -22.09
C LEU A 362 13.60 -32.78 -22.66
N GLY A 363 14.65 -32.27 -21.98
CA GLY A 363 16.04 -32.51 -22.35
C GLY A 363 16.43 -34.00 -22.27
N LEU A 364 16.00 -34.69 -21.20
CA LEU A 364 16.19 -36.14 -21.05
C LEU A 364 15.46 -36.94 -22.13
N TYR A 365 14.22 -36.54 -22.44
CA TYR A 365 13.46 -37.17 -23.51
C TYR A 365 14.15 -37.04 -24.88
N VAL A 366 14.59 -35.80 -25.23
CA VAL A 366 15.30 -35.55 -26.49
C VAL A 366 16.62 -36.34 -26.54
N TYR A 367 17.34 -36.40 -25.42
CA TYR A 367 18.57 -37.22 -25.34
C TYR A 367 18.28 -38.69 -25.56
N SER A 368 17.18 -39.23 -25.07
CA SER A 368 16.77 -40.62 -25.32
C SER A 368 16.46 -40.93 -26.79
N GLN A 369 16.09 -39.90 -27.58
CA GLN A 369 15.79 -40.02 -29.00
C GLN A 369 16.99 -39.71 -29.89
N ASN A 370 17.97 -38.93 -29.40
CA ASN A 370 19.14 -38.51 -30.16
C ASN A 370 20.40 -38.37 -29.26
N GLU A 371 21.32 -39.30 -29.37
CA GLU A 371 22.57 -39.30 -28.57
C GLU A 371 23.45 -38.07 -28.81
N ASN A 372 23.31 -37.40 -29.96
CA ASN A 372 24.06 -36.20 -30.29
C ASN A 372 23.52 -34.94 -29.59
N PHE A 373 22.44 -35.05 -28.80
CA PHE A 373 21.82 -33.88 -28.09
C PHE A 373 22.85 -33.19 -27.20
N PHE A 374 23.68 -33.89 -26.47
CA PHE A 374 24.77 -33.35 -25.65
C PHE A 374 26.12 -33.23 -26.38
N SER A 375 26.14 -33.27 -27.71
CA SER A 375 27.38 -32.99 -28.47
C SER A 375 27.85 -31.55 -28.22
N SER A 376 29.17 -31.32 -28.23
CA SER A 376 29.76 -29.99 -28.02
C SER A 376 29.21 -28.96 -29.00
N PHE A 377 28.91 -29.34 -30.22
CA PHE A 377 28.33 -28.48 -31.24
C PHE A 377 26.89 -28.05 -30.87
N ASN A 378 26.07 -28.99 -30.42
CA ASN A 378 24.69 -28.68 -30.07
C ASN A 378 24.59 -27.85 -28.76
N ILE A 379 25.43 -28.17 -27.76
CA ILE A 379 25.53 -27.37 -26.53
C ILE A 379 25.98 -25.94 -26.85
N TYR A 380 26.95 -25.75 -27.71
CA TYR A 380 27.38 -24.42 -28.14
C TYR A 380 26.24 -23.62 -28.76
N ASN A 381 25.48 -24.24 -29.69
CA ASN A 381 24.33 -23.58 -30.33
C ASN A 381 23.22 -23.24 -29.34
N ILE A 382 22.90 -24.12 -28.40
CA ILE A 382 21.92 -23.87 -27.35
C ILE A 382 22.35 -22.69 -26.47
N LEU A 383 23.62 -22.64 -26.06
CA LEU A 383 24.15 -21.55 -25.23
C LEU A 383 24.17 -20.23 -26.00
N LEU A 384 24.50 -20.26 -27.30
CA LEU A 384 24.46 -19.05 -28.14
C LEU A 384 23.07 -18.46 -28.24
N LEU A 385 22.06 -19.29 -28.51
CA LEU A 385 20.63 -18.85 -28.54
C LEU A 385 20.13 -18.40 -27.16
N ALA A 386 20.50 -19.15 -26.11
CA ALA A 386 20.11 -18.78 -24.74
C ALA A 386 20.72 -17.44 -24.32
N THR A 387 21.97 -17.16 -24.74
CA THR A 387 22.60 -15.86 -24.46
C THR A 387 21.89 -14.71 -25.15
N ALA A 388 21.52 -14.86 -26.43
CA ALA A 388 20.77 -13.84 -27.16
C ALA A 388 19.41 -13.57 -26.52
N LEU A 389 18.66 -14.61 -26.19
CA LEU A 389 17.40 -14.51 -25.47
C LEU A 389 17.56 -13.88 -24.06
N GLY A 390 18.66 -14.20 -23.38
CA GLY A 390 19.00 -13.64 -22.07
C GLY A 390 19.20 -12.12 -22.12
N PHE A 391 19.91 -11.60 -23.11
CA PHE A 391 20.07 -10.16 -23.29
C PHE A 391 18.73 -9.45 -23.60
N ILE A 392 17.89 -10.05 -24.44
CA ILE A 392 16.55 -9.53 -24.75
C ILE A 392 15.69 -9.50 -23.47
N ALA A 393 15.70 -10.59 -22.69
CA ALA A 393 14.96 -10.67 -21.42
C ALA A 393 15.46 -9.64 -20.40
N LEU A 394 16.77 -9.39 -20.34
CA LEU A 394 17.35 -8.38 -19.45
C LEU A 394 16.87 -6.96 -19.82
N GLY A 395 16.87 -6.61 -21.11
CA GLY A 395 16.35 -5.35 -21.60
C GLY A 395 14.88 -5.17 -21.28
N GLN A 396 14.07 -6.21 -21.50
CA GLN A 396 12.64 -6.20 -21.17
C GLN A 396 12.39 -6.06 -19.66
N THR A 397 13.24 -6.68 -18.82
CA THR A 397 13.15 -6.55 -17.37
C THR A 397 13.38 -5.11 -16.92
N VAL A 398 14.32 -4.40 -17.52
CA VAL A 398 14.54 -2.97 -17.23
C VAL A 398 13.33 -2.14 -17.62
N ALA A 399 12.71 -2.37 -18.78
CA ALA A 399 11.50 -1.69 -19.19
C ALA A 399 10.33 -1.95 -18.24
N LEU A 400 10.16 -3.20 -17.80
CA LEU A 400 9.12 -3.58 -16.80
C LEU A 400 9.35 -2.92 -15.44
N LEU A 401 10.59 -2.81 -14.97
CA LEU A 401 10.95 -2.13 -13.72
C LEU A 401 10.63 -0.62 -13.77
N MET A 402 10.64 -0.02 -14.95
CA MET A 402 10.22 1.38 -15.18
C MET A 402 8.70 1.52 -15.37
N GLY A 403 7.93 0.44 -15.25
CA GLY A 403 6.47 0.45 -15.38
C GLY A 403 5.96 0.43 -16.83
N GLY A 404 6.80 0.08 -17.80
CA GLY A 404 6.46 -0.02 -19.21
C GLY A 404 6.62 -1.43 -19.78
N ILE A 405 5.99 -1.69 -20.91
CA ILE A 405 6.24 -2.90 -21.73
C ILE A 405 6.81 -2.41 -23.06
N ASP A 406 8.04 -2.83 -23.36
CA ASP A 406 8.66 -2.52 -24.64
C ASP A 406 8.25 -3.56 -25.70
N LEU A 407 7.27 -3.20 -26.52
CA LEU A 407 6.79 -4.03 -27.63
C LEU A 407 7.70 -3.96 -28.86
N SER A 408 8.69 -3.06 -28.89
CA SER A 408 9.58 -2.86 -30.04
C SER A 408 10.73 -3.89 -30.08
N VAL A 409 11.04 -4.54 -28.96
CA VAL A 409 12.20 -5.43 -28.79
C VAL A 409 12.23 -6.54 -29.84
N GLY A 410 11.11 -7.21 -30.09
CA GLY A 410 11.02 -8.29 -31.08
C GLY A 410 11.22 -7.79 -32.52
N PRO A 411 10.42 -6.80 -32.99
CA PRO A 411 10.58 -6.23 -34.34
C PRO A 411 11.96 -5.59 -34.55
N LEU A 412 12.50 -4.88 -33.53
CA LEU A 412 13.81 -4.24 -33.63
C LEU A 412 14.95 -5.28 -33.74
N ALA A 413 14.92 -6.32 -32.93
CA ALA A 413 15.89 -7.41 -33.02
C ALA A 413 15.87 -8.08 -34.40
N GLY A 414 14.66 -8.37 -34.93
CA GLY A 414 14.51 -8.92 -36.28
C GLY A 414 15.05 -7.99 -37.37
N PHE A 415 14.74 -6.70 -37.26
CA PHE A 415 15.25 -5.69 -38.22
C PHE A 415 16.76 -5.58 -38.16
N LEU A 416 17.38 -5.52 -36.99
CA LEU A 416 18.83 -5.46 -36.81
C LEU A 416 19.54 -6.69 -37.37
N VAL A 417 18.99 -7.90 -37.20
CA VAL A 417 19.54 -9.13 -37.78
C VAL A 417 19.48 -9.06 -39.28
N VAL A 418 18.37 -8.62 -39.87
CA VAL A 418 18.26 -8.50 -41.34
C VAL A 418 19.25 -7.46 -41.87
N VAL A 419 19.33 -6.27 -41.25
CA VAL A 419 20.29 -5.23 -41.67
C VAL A 419 21.73 -5.74 -41.53
N ALA A 420 22.08 -6.35 -40.40
CA ALA A 420 23.43 -6.88 -40.18
C ALA A 420 23.81 -7.97 -41.18
N SER A 421 22.86 -8.80 -41.64
CA SER A 421 23.12 -9.85 -42.64
C SER A 421 23.62 -9.31 -43.98
N PHE A 422 23.32 -8.07 -44.35
CA PHE A 422 23.87 -7.43 -45.54
C PHE A 422 25.33 -7.05 -45.39
N PHE A 423 25.85 -6.93 -44.18
CA PHE A 423 27.23 -6.54 -43.88
C PHE A 423 28.07 -7.71 -43.45
N ILE A 424 27.48 -8.78 -42.91
CA ILE A 424 28.15 -9.97 -42.39
C ILE A 424 27.95 -11.09 -43.42
N ASN A 425 28.81 -11.14 -44.42
CA ASN A 425 28.81 -12.20 -45.43
C ASN A 425 30.31 -12.56 -45.76
N ASP A 426 30.59 -13.80 -46.03
CA ASP A 426 31.94 -14.33 -46.21
C ASP A 426 32.77 -13.60 -47.28
N ASP A 427 32.14 -12.95 -48.26
CA ASP A 427 32.78 -12.21 -49.34
C ASP A 427 33.05 -10.72 -49.04
N LYS A 428 32.77 -10.28 -47.80
CA LYS A 428 32.89 -8.85 -47.41
C LYS A 428 34.21 -8.55 -46.69
N SER A 429 34.69 -7.32 -46.86
CA SER A 429 35.88 -6.87 -46.14
C SER A 429 35.67 -6.84 -44.62
N ALA A 430 36.75 -7.02 -43.84
CA ALA A 430 36.70 -6.95 -42.39
C ALA A 430 36.09 -5.66 -41.85
N LEU A 431 36.22 -4.55 -42.59
CA LEU A 431 35.61 -3.25 -42.25
C LEU A 431 34.07 -3.27 -42.35
N MET A 432 33.52 -3.94 -43.38
CA MET A 432 32.07 -4.09 -43.54
C MET A 432 31.48 -5.02 -42.48
N MET A 433 32.17 -6.10 -42.11
CA MET A 433 31.75 -6.96 -41.00
C MET A 433 31.79 -6.20 -39.68
N ALA A 434 32.82 -5.41 -39.42
CA ALA A 434 32.87 -4.54 -38.21
C ALA A 434 31.74 -3.52 -38.17
N ALA A 435 31.36 -2.93 -39.32
CA ALA A 435 30.21 -2.01 -39.41
C ALA A 435 28.88 -2.73 -39.11
N GLY A 436 28.70 -3.97 -39.60
CA GLY A 436 27.54 -4.80 -39.28
C GLY A 436 27.41 -5.11 -37.79
N PHE A 437 28.53 -5.48 -37.15
CA PHE A 437 28.58 -5.67 -35.71
C PHE A 437 28.29 -4.37 -34.95
N ALA A 438 28.88 -3.24 -35.37
CA ALA A 438 28.61 -1.94 -34.73
C ALA A 438 27.12 -1.54 -34.79
N LEU A 439 26.45 -1.81 -35.91
CA LEU A 439 24.99 -1.59 -36.04
C LEU A 439 24.16 -2.48 -35.13
N MET A 440 24.58 -3.73 -34.90
CA MET A 440 23.90 -4.62 -33.95
C MET A 440 24.05 -4.17 -32.49
N PHE A 441 25.13 -3.46 -32.14
CA PHE A 441 25.37 -2.97 -30.79
C PHE A 441 24.85 -1.54 -30.57
N ALA A 442 24.48 -0.80 -31.60
CA ALA A 442 23.96 0.57 -31.54
C ALA A 442 22.41 0.63 -31.42
N GLY A 443 21.70 -0.44 -31.71
CA GLY A 443 20.24 -0.57 -31.54
C GLY A 443 19.89 -1.28 -30.27
#